data_bc4fceba11f5eddaa28d54dccee865cf
#
_entry.id   bc4fceba11f5eddaa28d54dccee865cf
#
_cell.length_a   1.000
_cell.length_b   1.000
_cell.length_c   1.000
_cell.angle_alpha   90.00
_cell.angle_beta   90.00
_cell.angle_gamma   90.00
#
_symmetry.space_group_name_H-M   'P 1'
#
loop_
_entity.id
_entity.type
_entity.pdbx_description
1 polymer ?
#
loop_
_entity_poly.entity_id
_entity_poly.type
_entity_poly.pdbx_seq_one_letter_code
_entity_poly.pdbx_strand_id
1 'polypeptide(L)'
;MFPARSDLVIQFSHVAYQFEKQFAHRNMGIRSYSTWTPAETESKIGDADIIVATGFWQNTLLEQAKKLKLIQVCGAGYDQFDVNAIKERGIRMANGRGVNANAVAEHAMALLLSITRQTYLARDAQNNKIWRGMNQVIITREVELGG
;
A
#
# COMPACT_ATOMS: atom_id res chain seq x y z
N MET A 1 -27.71 2.32 2.03
CA MET A 1 -27.75 2.21 0.55
C MET A 1 -26.73 3.18 -0.03
N PHE A 2 -26.02 2.82 -1.11
CA PHE A 2 -25.14 3.77 -1.81
C PHE A 2 -25.99 4.72 -2.65
N PRO A 3 -25.58 6.00 -2.82
CA PRO A 3 -26.21 6.93 -3.76
C PRO A 3 -26.12 6.45 -5.21
N ALA A 4 -26.83 7.14 -6.11
CA ALA A 4 -26.65 6.93 -7.54
C ALA A 4 -25.20 7.23 -7.95
N ARG A 5 -24.72 6.62 -9.04
CA ARG A 5 -23.32 6.77 -9.47
C ARG A 5 -22.93 8.24 -9.69
N SER A 6 -23.82 9.04 -10.22
CA SER A 6 -23.64 10.48 -10.46
C SER A 6 -23.45 11.29 -9.19
N ASP A 7 -23.99 10.81 -8.06
CA ASP A 7 -23.99 11.51 -6.79
C ASP A 7 -22.89 11.04 -5.86
N LEU A 8 -22.22 9.91 -6.21
CA LEU A 8 -21.11 9.37 -5.46
C LEU A 8 -19.91 10.31 -5.49
N VAL A 9 -19.24 10.39 -4.34
CA VAL A 9 -18.00 11.15 -4.17
C VAL A 9 -16.93 10.25 -3.60
N ILE A 10 -15.79 10.17 -4.29
CA ILE A 10 -14.62 9.42 -3.85
C ILE A 10 -13.48 10.37 -3.48
N GLN A 11 -13.03 10.25 -2.25
CA GLN A 11 -11.81 10.91 -1.77
C GLN A 11 -10.63 9.93 -1.83
N PHE A 12 -9.57 10.30 -2.53
CA PHE A 12 -8.30 9.58 -2.54
C PHE A 12 -7.30 10.29 -1.62
N SER A 13 -6.88 9.62 -0.55
CA SER A 13 -6.00 10.19 0.49
C SER A 13 -4.74 9.34 0.60
N HIS A 14 -3.67 9.75 -0.08
CA HIS A 14 -2.42 8.99 -0.09
C HIS A 14 -1.20 9.89 -0.29
N VAL A 15 -0.10 9.56 0.41
CA VAL A 15 1.14 10.35 0.40
C VAL A 15 1.88 10.31 -0.95
N ALA A 16 1.73 9.24 -1.74
CA ALA A 16 2.55 9.01 -2.93
C ALA A 16 1.75 8.62 -4.19
N TYR A 17 0.68 7.84 -4.04
CA TYR A 17 -0.01 7.28 -5.19
C TYR A 17 -1.05 8.23 -5.78
N GLN A 18 -1.01 8.42 -7.08
CA GLN A 18 -1.93 9.27 -7.85
C GLN A 18 -3.19 8.47 -8.26
N PHE A 19 -3.90 7.91 -7.30
CA PHE A 19 -5.07 7.05 -7.56
C PHE A 19 -6.17 7.78 -8.32
N GLU A 20 -6.43 9.03 -7.99
CA GLU A 20 -7.47 9.83 -8.63
C GLU A 20 -7.19 9.99 -10.12
N LYS A 21 -5.95 10.26 -10.51
CA LYS A 21 -5.54 10.35 -11.92
C LYS A 21 -5.81 9.04 -12.67
N GLN A 22 -5.48 7.90 -12.06
CA GLN A 22 -5.73 6.58 -12.66
C GLN A 22 -7.24 6.27 -12.72
N PHE A 23 -7.99 6.69 -11.72
CA PHE A 23 -9.44 6.53 -11.69
C PHE A 23 -10.14 7.36 -12.76
N ALA A 24 -9.70 8.61 -12.97
CA ALA A 24 -10.26 9.51 -13.98
C ALA A 24 -10.19 8.93 -15.40
N HIS A 25 -9.12 8.19 -15.74
CA HIS A 25 -8.99 7.51 -17.04
C HIS A 25 -10.09 6.48 -17.31
N ARG A 26 -10.79 6.01 -16.29
CA ARG A 26 -11.89 5.03 -16.44
C ARG A 26 -13.21 5.64 -16.83
N ASN A 27 -13.33 6.97 -16.83
CA ASN A 27 -14.55 7.70 -17.23
C ASN A 27 -15.85 7.17 -16.60
N MET A 28 -15.81 6.87 -15.29
CA MET A 28 -16.88 6.21 -14.58
C MET A 28 -18.08 7.13 -14.27
N GLY A 29 -17.98 8.44 -14.55
CA GLY A 29 -19.01 9.44 -14.20
C GLY A 29 -19.18 9.64 -12.70
N ILE A 30 -18.18 9.31 -11.91
CA ILE A 30 -18.16 9.48 -10.44
C ILE A 30 -17.26 10.65 -10.10
N ARG A 31 -17.72 11.55 -9.26
CA ARG A 31 -16.93 12.69 -8.79
C ARG A 31 -15.81 12.19 -7.85
N SER A 32 -14.58 12.63 -8.10
CA SER A 32 -13.45 12.26 -7.28
C SER A 32 -12.49 13.44 -7.06
N TYR A 33 -11.71 13.36 -6.01
CA TYR A 33 -10.64 14.30 -5.71
C TYR A 33 -9.54 13.65 -4.86
N SER A 34 -8.34 14.21 -4.93
CA SER A 34 -7.21 13.82 -4.09
C SER A 34 -7.01 14.75 -2.91
N THR A 35 -6.49 14.21 -1.81
CA THR A 35 -5.94 14.93 -0.67
C THR A 35 -4.55 14.38 -0.36
N TRP A 36 -3.60 15.28 -0.12
CA TRP A 36 -2.18 14.96 -0.03
C TRP A 36 -1.60 15.18 1.37
N THR A 37 -2.43 15.63 2.30
CA THR A 37 -2.05 15.84 3.70
C THR A 37 -3.17 15.37 4.63
N PRO A 38 -2.85 15.04 5.91
CA PRO A 38 -3.88 14.72 6.90
C PRO A 38 -4.90 15.84 7.09
N ALA A 39 -4.46 17.09 7.13
CA ALA A 39 -5.34 18.26 7.30
C ALA A 39 -6.31 18.43 6.13
N GLU A 40 -5.85 18.25 4.89
CA GLU A 40 -6.73 18.25 3.72
C GLU A 40 -7.74 17.08 3.78
N THR A 41 -7.28 15.91 4.23
CA THR A 41 -8.13 14.73 4.37
C THR A 41 -9.26 15.02 5.35
N GLU A 42 -8.94 15.58 6.50
CA GLU A 42 -9.91 15.95 7.53
C GLU A 42 -10.89 17.01 7.04
N SER A 43 -10.41 18.05 6.38
CA SER A 43 -11.27 19.17 5.93
C SER A 43 -12.32 18.76 4.87
N LYS A 44 -12.06 17.66 4.13
CA LYS A 44 -12.91 17.24 3.00
C LYS A 44 -13.69 15.94 3.23
N ILE A 45 -13.39 15.18 4.30
CA ILE A 45 -13.99 13.87 4.54
C ILE A 45 -15.52 13.91 4.67
N GLY A 46 -16.07 15.03 5.11
CA GLY A 46 -17.51 15.21 5.28
C GLY A 46 -18.32 15.09 3.98
N ASP A 47 -17.70 15.30 2.83
CA ASP A 47 -18.34 15.21 1.52
C ASP A 47 -18.19 13.84 0.86
N ALA A 48 -17.30 12.99 1.36
CA ALA A 48 -16.96 11.70 0.75
C ALA A 48 -17.97 10.60 1.13
N ASP A 49 -18.45 9.86 0.12
CA ASP A 49 -19.14 8.58 0.32
C ASP A 49 -18.16 7.41 0.41
N ILE A 50 -17.03 7.54 -0.25
CA ILE A 50 -15.97 6.54 -0.29
C ILE A 50 -14.64 7.25 -0.02
N ILE A 51 -13.85 6.70 0.88
CA ILE A 51 -12.45 7.10 1.05
C ILE A 51 -11.52 5.95 0.66
N VAL A 52 -10.49 6.27 -0.12
CA VAL A 52 -9.36 5.38 -0.44
C VAL A 52 -8.14 5.90 0.29
N ALA A 53 -7.74 5.25 1.37
CA ALA A 53 -6.71 5.77 2.27
C ALA A 53 -5.88 4.68 2.96
N THR A 54 -4.74 5.07 3.50
CA THR A 54 -3.95 4.27 4.44
C THR A 54 -3.37 5.16 5.54
N GLY A 55 -2.25 5.81 5.31
CA GLY A 55 -1.49 6.53 6.33
C GLY A 55 -2.12 7.84 6.82
N PHE A 56 -3.10 8.39 6.10
CA PHE A 56 -3.80 9.61 6.52
C PHE A 56 -5.08 9.35 7.30
N TRP A 57 -5.44 8.09 7.49
CA TRP A 57 -6.60 7.74 8.30
C TRP A 57 -6.30 7.94 9.78
N GLN A 58 -7.23 8.61 10.45
CA GLN A 58 -7.31 8.71 11.91
C GLN A 58 -8.76 8.44 12.33
N ASN A 59 -8.97 7.73 13.43
CA ASN A 59 -10.32 7.34 13.85
C ASN A 59 -11.22 8.53 14.22
N THR A 60 -10.62 9.68 14.55
CA THR A 60 -11.33 10.95 14.75
C THR A 60 -12.06 11.44 13.51
N LEU A 61 -11.61 11.06 12.30
CA LEU A 61 -12.28 11.39 11.04
C LEU A 61 -13.71 10.85 10.97
N LEU A 62 -14.01 9.78 11.71
CA LEU A 62 -15.36 9.22 11.78
C LEU A 62 -16.41 10.24 12.23
N GLU A 63 -16.04 11.18 13.11
CA GLU A 63 -16.97 12.19 13.60
C GLU A 63 -17.45 13.13 12.49
N GLN A 64 -16.59 13.42 11.52
CA GLN A 64 -16.86 14.31 10.40
C GLN A 64 -17.38 13.56 9.17
N ALA A 65 -17.08 12.28 9.04
CA ALA A 65 -17.37 11.43 7.88
C ALA A 65 -18.84 10.97 7.83
N LYS A 66 -19.79 11.92 7.88
CA LYS A 66 -21.23 11.63 8.02
C LYS A 66 -21.88 10.93 6.82
N LYS A 67 -21.32 11.11 5.63
CA LYS A 67 -21.79 10.48 4.38
C LYS A 67 -21.07 9.17 4.07
N LEU A 68 -19.99 8.85 4.78
CA LEU A 68 -19.08 7.75 4.44
C LEU A 68 -19.81 6.39 4.48
N LYS A 69 -19.65 5.62 3.41
CA LYS A 69 -20.23 4.29 3.21
C LYS A 69 -19.17 3.20 3.08
N LEU A 70 -17.99 3.56 2.57
CA LEU A 70 -16.92 2.61 2.31
C LEU A 70 -15.55 3.23 2.59
N ILE A 71 -14.73 2.47 3.29
CA ILE A 71 -13.29 2.72 3.44
C ILE A 71 -12.57 1.65 2.62
N GLN A 72 -11.82 2.06 1.59
CA GLN A 72 -10.90 1.18 0.88
C GLN A 72 -9.49 1.44 1.39
N VAL A 73 -8.93 0.49 2.10
CA VAL A 73 -7.54 0.53 2.55
C VAL A 73 -6.62 0.14 1.39
N CYS A 74 -5.60 0.95 1.09
CA CYS A 74 -4.69 0.70 -0.03
C CYS A 74 -3.75 -0.48 0.21
N GLY A 75 -3.41 -0.75 1.46
CA GLY A 75 -2.55 -1.87 1.88
C GLY A 75 -3.33 -3.07 2.40
N ALA A 76 -2.60 -4.11 2.82
CA ALA A 76 -3.18 -5.29 3.45
C ALA A 76 -3.48 -5.07 4.95
N GLY A 77 -2.61 -4.33 5.66
CA GLY A 77 -2.77 -4.01 7.07
C GLY A 77 -3.85 -2.96 7.32
N TYR A 78 -4.58 -3.12 8.41
CA TYR A 78 -5.68 -2.22 8.80
C TYR A 78 -5.73 -1.97 10.32
N ASP A 79 -4.64 -2.22 11.01
CA ASP A 79 -4.55 -2.13 12.48
C ASP A 79 -4.82 -0.71 13.02
N GLN A 80 -4.58 0.32 12.20
CA GLN A 80 -4.86 1.72 12.53
C GLN A 80 -6.35 2.08 12.49
N PHE A 81 -7.21 1.19 11.97
CA PHE A 81 -8.65 1.46 11.85
C PHE A 81 -9.41 0.86 13.04
N ASP A 82 -10.24 1.65 13.72
CA ASP A 82 -11.19 1.14 14.69
C ASP A 82 -12.35 0.44 13.98
N VAL A 83 -12.17 -0.86 13.73
CA VAL A 83 -13.13 -1.69 13.00
C VAL A 83 -14.49 -1.74 13.69
N ASN A 84 -14.53 -1.68 15.04
CA ASN A 84 -15.78 -1.70 15.79
C ASN A 84 -16.57 -0.41 15.58
N ALA A 85 -15.93 0.74 15.75
CA ALA A 85 -16.58 2.04 15.52
C ALA A 85 -17.04 2.21 14.06
N ILE A 86 -16.25 1.73 13.08
CA ILE A 86 -16.59 1.71 11.67
C ILE A 86 -17.85 0.87 11.41
N LYS A 87 -17.90 -0.34 11.99
CA LYS A 87 -19.02 -1.27 11.86
C LYS A 87 -20.30 -0.71 12.50
N GLU A 88 -20.21 -0.13 13.69
CA GLU A 88 -21.34 0.49 14.41
C GLU A 88 -21.99 1.61 13.61
N ARG A 89 -21.21 2.34 12.81
CA ARG A 89 -21.71 3.37 11.89
C ARG A 89 -22.23 2.81 10.55
N GLY A 90 -22.22 1.48 10.37
CA GLY A 90 -22.67 0.84 9.14
C GLY A 90 -21.76 1.10 7.94
N ILE A 91 -20.52 1.54 8.16
CA ILE A 91 -19.52 1.78 7.13
C ILE A 91 -18.88 0.43 6.76
N ARG A 92 -18.77 0.15 5.47
CA ARG A 92 -18.05 -1.03 4.97
C ARG A 92 -16.54 -0.74 4.90
N MET A 93 -15.73 -1.77 5.11
CA MET A 93 -14.29 -1.66 4.95
C MET A 93 -13.77 -2.80 4.07
N ALA A 94 -12.86 -2.49 3.16
CA ALA A 94 -12.14 -3.44 2.34
C ALA A 94 -10.65 -3.07 2.34
N ASN A 95 -9.78 -4.03 2.10
CA ASN A 95 -8.35 -3.82 2.05
C ASN A 95 -7.72 -4.38 0.77
N GLY A 96 -6.44 -4.07 0.56
CA GLY A 96 -5.66 -4.50 -0.59
C GLY A 96 -4.93 -5.84 -0.40
N ARG A 97 -5.41 -6.72 0.50
CA ARG A 97 -4.76 -8.00 0.75
C ARG A 97 -4.59 -8.82 -0.54
N GLY A 98 -3.38 -9.28 -0.80
CA GLY A 98 -3.05 -10.15 -1.92
C GLY A 98 -2.68 -9.42 -3.22
N VAL A 99 -2.93 -8.12 -3.36
CA VAL A 99 -2.67 -7.39 -4.63
C VAL A 99 -1.21 -7.38 -5.06
N ASN A 100 -0.28 -7.50 -4.11
CA ASN A 100 1.17 -7.51 -4.35
C ASN A 100 1.86 -8.78 -3.82
N ALA A 101 1.11 -9.87 -3.58
CA ALA A 101 1.63 -11.08 -2.96
C ALA A 101 2.80 -11.69 -3.76
N ASN A 102 2.69 -11.76 -5.08
CA ASN A 102 3.76 -12.27 -5.94
C ASN A 102 5.01 -11.40 -5.86
N ALA A 103 4.87 -10.08 -6.00
CA ALA A 103 6.01 -9.17 -5.93
C ALA A 103 6.72 -9.23 -4.56
N VAL A 104 5.97 -9.36 -3.47
CA VAL A 104 6.53 -9.52 -2.12
C VAL A 104 7.26 -10.85 -1.99
N ALA A 105 6.68 -11.95 -2.48
CA ALA A 105 7.31 -13.28 -2.45
C ALA A 105 8.60 -13.31 -3.28
N GLU A 106 8.58 -12.77 -4.50
CA GLU A 106 9.75 -12.66 -5.37
C GLU A 106 10.86 -11.83 -4.72
N HIS A 107 10.51 -10.70 -4.10
CA HIS A 107 11.47 -9.87 -3.39
C HIS A 107 12.08 -10.59 -2.18
N ALA A 108 11.27 -11.30 -1.40
CA ALA A 108 11.76 -12.11 -0.28
C ALA A 108 12.73 -13.21 -0.76
N MET A 109 12.40 -13.90 -1.85
CA MET A 109 13.28 -14.90 -2.45
C MET A 109 14.57 -14.29 -3.00
N ALA A 110 14.49 -13.13 -3.64
CA ALA A 110 15.67 -12.41 -4.14
C ALA A 110 16.63 -12.04 -3.00
N LEU A 111 16.10 -11.54 -1.87
CA LEU A 111 16.90 -11.23 -0.69
C LEU A 111 17.52 -12.49 -0.09
N LEU A 112 16.75 -13.56 0.06
CA LEU A 112 17.21 -14.83 0.60
C LEU A 112 18.35 -15.40 -0.26
N LEU A 113 18.17 -15.47 -1.57
CA LEU A 113 19.21 -15.93 -2.51
C LEU A 113 20.41 -14.99 -2.52
N SER A 114 20.21 -13.69 -2.40
CA SER A 114 21.30 -12.74 -2.33
C SER A 114 22.20 -12.96 -1.10
N ILE A 115 21.60 -13.27 0.04
CA ILE A 115 22.34 -13.55 1.27
C ILE A 115 23.06 -14.89 1.18
N THR A 116 22.34 -15.95 0.79
CA THR A 116 22.88 -17.31 0.76
C THR A 116 23.97 -17.49 -0.29
N ARG A 117 23.82 -16.85 -1.46
CA ARG A 117 24.78 -16.89 -2.57
C ARG A 117 25.75 -15.70 -2.58
N GLN A 118 25.65 -14.79 -1.61
CA GLN A 118 26.52 -13.62 -1.46
C GLN A 118 26.65 -12.78 -2.74
N THR A 119 25.55 -12.62 -3.48
CA THR A 119 25.55 -11.92 -4.79
C THR A 119 25.96 -10.45 -4.65
N TYR A 120 25.70 -9.82 -3.50
CA TYR A 120 26.13 -8.47 -3.18
C TYR A 120 27.66 -8.34 -3.14
N LEU A 121 28.38 -9.33 -2.57
CA LEU A 121 29.84 -9.37 -2.57
C LEU A 121 30.40 -9.62 -3.97
N ALA A 122 29.74 -10.47 -4.76
CA ALA A 122 30.13 -10.70 -6.15
C ALA A 122 30.01 -9.41 -6.98
N ARG A 123 28.94 -8.63 -6.77
CA ARG A 123 28.73 -7.33 -7.42
C ARG A 123 29.82 -6.33 -7.01
N ASP A 124 30.17 -6.27 -5.72
CA ASP A 124 31.18 -5.36 -5.24
C ASP A 124 32.59 -5.73 -5.78
N ALA A 125 32.92 -7.03 -5.85
CA ALA A 125 34.11 -7.52 -6.50
C ALA A 125 34.16 -7.15 -8.00
N GLN A 126 33.04 -7.29 -8.72
CA GLN A 126 32.92 -6.88 -10.12
C GLN A 126 33.21 -5.39 -10.32
N ASN A 127 32.62 -4.53 -9.49
CA ASN A 127 32.85 -3.07 -9.55
C ASN A 127 34.33 -2.72 -9.34
N ASN A 128 35.03 -3.46 -8.50
CA ASN A 128 36.46 -3.30 -8.22
C ASN A 128 37.36 -4.06 -9.20
N LYS A 129 36.79 -4.74 -10.23
CA LYS A 129 37.51 -5.58 -11.20
C LYS A 129 38.33 -6.69 -10.54
N ILE A 130 37.86 -7.22 -9.42
CA ILE A 130 38.46 -8.29 -8.64
C ILE A 130 37.72 -9.59 -8.97
N TRP A 131 38.46 -10.59 -9.49
CA TRP A 131 37.95 -11.96 -9.60
C TRP A 131 38.01 -12.67 -8.27
N ARG A 132 36.90 -13.20 -7.80
CA ARG A 132 36.83 -13.95 -6.54
C ARG A 132 37.59 -15.28 -6.67
N GLY A 133 38.75 -15.40 -5.99
CA GLY A 133 39.55 -16.60 -6.01
C GLY A 133 38.92 -17.74 -5.21
N MET A 134 39.28 -18.99 -5.59
CA MET A 134 38.73 -20.20 -4.95
C MET A 134 39.14 -20.38 -3.48
N ASN A 135 40.22 -19.74 -3.04
CA ASN A 135 40.77 -19.87 -1.68
C ASN A 135 40.27 -18.78 -0.71
N GLN A 136 39.32 -17.96 -1.09
CA GLN A 136 38.82 -16.92 -0.20
C GLN A 136 37.82 -17.50 0.80
N VAL A 137 37.91 -17.12 2.06
CA VAL A 137 37.04 -17.51 3.18
C VAL A 137 35.53 -17.26 2.89
N ILE A 138 35.26 -16.38 1.97
CA ILE A 138 33.89 -16.02 1.54
C ILE A 138 33.17 -17.21 0.88
N ILE A 139 33.89 -18.05 0.10
CA ILE A 139 33.29 -19.21 -0.60
C ILE A 139 32.70 -20.22 0.38
N THR A 140 33.36 -20.40 1.52
CA THR A 140 32.95 -21.36 2.55
C THR A 140 31.70 -20.94 3.33
N ARG A 141 31.22 -19.71 3.12
CA ARG A 141 30.02 -19.16 3.76
C ARG A 141 28.78 -19.17 2.86
N GLU A 142 28.94 -19.60 1.62
CA GLU A 142 27.78 -19.78 0.74
C GLU A 142 26.98 -21.01 1.20
N VAL A 143 25.67 -20.87 1.23
CA VAL A 143 24.75 -21.92 1.69
C VAL A 143 23.74 -22.21 0.57
N GLU A 144 23.40 -23.47 0.41
CA GLU A 144 22.29 -23.88 -0.47
C GLU A 144 20.98 -23.87 0.31
N LEU A 145 19.88 -23.51 -0.35
CA LEU A 145 18.55 -23.50 0.28
C LEU A 145 18.02 -24.91 0.53
N GLY A 146 18.52 -25.90 -0.20
CA GLY A 146 18.13 -27.30 -0.06
C GLY A 146 18.90 -28.09 1.00
N GLY A 147 19.81 -27.47 1.71
CA GLY A 147 20.54 -27.98 2.89
C GLY A 147 21.64 -28.94 2.54
#